data_7e3da00e289f0e36617f01a939e6dd10
#
_entry.id   7e3da00e289f0e36617f01a939e6dd10
#
_cell.length_a   1.000
_cell.length_b   1.000
_cell.length_c   1.000
_cell.angle_alpha   90.00
_cell.angle_beta   90.00
_cell.angle_gamma   90.00
#
_symmetry.space_group_name_H-M   'P 1'
#
loop_
_entity.id
_entity.type
_entity.pdbx_description
1 polymer ?
#
loop_
_entity_poly.entity_id
_entity_poly.type
_entity_poly.pdbx_seq_one_letter_code
_entity_poly.pdbx_strand_id
1 'polypeptide(L)'
;MMNILSPKPKKDPLRPFPKLETHVSKFSLDTSGLSTILIPEGEQQYTIEVRSGVIATVRFVLAQEILWSHVKIFVTCNKNSHLTGLFDIEGGKRITIDMQCDLKGERSEVDIRGVFHGVGDTHHGMYFVTHHMHPNTKGNIAIRGVYEQTSRAVFTGLIKIEKEAQKTDSYFRNDVLLFDDALVESLPTLEIEANNVKASHSSTTSRMNDDQLFYMQSRGISAQGARDLIIKGFLGKIPTG
;
A
#
# COMPACT_ATOMS: atom_id res chain seq x y z
N MET A 1 13.97 8.11 -23.85
CA MET A 1 12.77 7.89 -23.03
C MET A 1 12.67 6.42 -22.73
N MET A 2 13.14 5.99 -21.58
CA MET A 2 13.11 4.59 -21.17
C MET A 2 11.86 4.37 -20.32
N ASN A 3 10.87 3.66 -20.86
CA ASN A 3 9.74 3.16 -20.08
C ASN A 3 10.29 2.21 -19.04
N ILE A 4 10.39 2.64 -17.80
CA ILE A 4 10.75 1.77 -16.68
C ILE A 4 9.50 0.96 -16.36
N LEU A 5 9.42 -0.19 -17.01
CA LEU A 5 8.47 -1.22 -16.63
C LEU A 5 8.95 -1.79 -15.30
N SER A 6 8.13 -1.66 -14.26
CA SER A 6 8.23 -2.51 -13.07
C SER A 6 8.45 -3.96 -13.50
N PRO A 7 9.19 -4.79 -12.75
CA PRO A 7 9.38 -6.20 -13.09
C PRO A 7 8.00 -6.80 -13.30
N LYS A 8 7.73 -7.24 -14.53
CA LYS A 8 6.45 -7.89 -14.86
C LYS A 8 6.29 -9.07 -13.91
N PRO A 9 5.24 -9.13 -13.11
CA PRO A 9 4.96 -10.32 -12.32
C PRO A 9 4.92 -11.50 -13.28
N LYS A 10 5.56 -12.62 -12.90
CA LYS A 10 5.40 -13.89 -13.62
C LYS A 10 3.91 -14.09 -13.86
N LYS A 11 3.53 -14.35 -15.12
CA LYS A 11 2.14 -14.48 -15.57
C LYS A 11 1.27 -15.09 -14.46
N ASP A 12 0.43 -14.26 -13.87
CA ASP A 12 -0.60 -14.68 -12.95
C ASP A 12 -1.52 -15.66 -13.71
N PRO A 13 -1.72 -16.90 -13.24
CA PRO A 13 -2.61 -17.86 -13.89
C PRO A 13 -4.09 -17.45 -13.80
N LEU A 14 -4.39 -16.31 -13.20
CA LEU A 14 -5.74 -15.81 -13.07
C LEU A 14 -6.23 -15.27 -14.41
N ARG A 15 -7.43 -15.69 -14.81
CA ARG A 15 -8.09 -15.30 -16.07
C ARG A 15 -7.96 -13.80 -16.33
N PRO A 16 -7.78 -13.38 -17.61
CA PRO A 16 -7.72 -11.97 -17.94
C PRO A 16 -8.99 -11.26 -17.45
N PHE A 17 -8.81 -10.09 -16.85
CA PHE A 17 -9.92 -9.23 -16.48
C PHE A 17 -10.77 -8.92 -17.73
N PRO A 18 -12.10 -8.81 -17.59
CA PRO A 18 -12.92 -8.35 -18.70
C PRO A 18 -12.42 -6.97 -19.15
N LYS A 19 -12.35 -6.74 -20.46
CA LYS A 19 -12.04 -5.42 -21.03
C LYS A 19 -13.19 -4.48 -20.68
N LEU A 20 -12.99 -3.66 -19.65
CA LEU A 20 -13.88 -2.57 -19.29
C LEU A 20 -13.18 -1.24 -19.59
N GLU A 21 -13.96 -0.20 -19.82
CA GLU A 21 -13.40 1.15 -19.98
C GLU A 21 -12.72 1.59 -18.68
N THR A 22 -11.49 2.09 -18.77
CA THR A 22 -10.75 2.63 -17.61
C THR A 22 -11.27 4.02 -17.29
N HIS A 23 -11.85 4.20 -16.13
CA HIS A 23 -12.24 5.53 -15.65
C HIS A 23 -10.99 6.30 -15.17
N VAL A 24 -10.75 7.44 -15.79
CA VAL A 24 -9.61 8.32 -15.45
C VAL A 24 -10.10 9.55 -14.73
N SER A 25 -9.63 9.76 -13.51
CA SER A 25 -9.93 10.93 -12.69
C SER A 25 -8.66 11.69 -12.35
N LYS A 26 -8.70 13.02 -12.49
CA LYS A 26 -7.56 13.90 -12.16
C LYS A 26 -7.96 14.85 -11.04
N PHE A 27 -7.10 14.95 -10.03
CA PHE A 27 -7.28 15.80 -8.87
C PHE A 27 -6.08 16.71 -8.70
N SER A 28 -6.33 18.00 -8.46
CA SER A 28 -5.31 18.94 -7.97
C SER A 28 -5.64 19.26 -6.53
N LEU A 29 -4.71 18.97 -5.62
CA LEU A 29 -4.83 19.32 -4.21
C LEU A 29 -4.18 20.69 -3.99
N ASP A 30 -5.01 21.71 -3.98
CA ASP A 30 -4.63 23.13 -3.92
C ASP A 30 -4.66 23.68 -2.50
N THR A 31 -5.35 22.98 -1.59
CA THR A 31 -5.50 23.34 -0.18
C THR A 31 -5.24 22.12 0.70
N SER A 32 -4.74 22.40 1.90
CA SER A 32 -4.55 21.34 2.91
C SER A 32 -5.88 20.81 3.40
N GLY A 33 -5.96 19.51 3.63
CA GLY A 33 -7.17 18.87 4.11
C GLY A 33 -7.24 17.37 3.88
N LEU A 34 -8.38 16.78 4.24
CA LEU A 34 -8.71 15.36 4.07
C LEU A 34 -9.69 15.18 2.90
N SER A 35 -9.36 14.27 2.01
CA SER A 35 -10.23 13.78 0.94
C SER A 35 -10.40 12.27 1.05
N THR A 36 -11.56 11.76 0.65
CA THR A 36 -11.81 10.32 0.60
C THR A 36 -12.15 9.91 -0.82
N ILE A 37 -11.47 8.88 -1.32
CA ILE A 37 -11.72 8.24 -2.60
C ILE A 37 -12.28 6.85 -2.33
N LEU A 38 -13.51 6.62 -2.80
CA LEU A 38 -14.08 5.28 -2.82
C LEU A 38 -13.56 4.54 -4.05
N ILE A 39 -13.01 3.36 -3.84
CA ILE A 39 -12.55 2.46 -4.89
C ILE A 39 -13.74 1.62 -5.33
N PRO A 40 -14.28 1.84 -6.54
CA PRO A 40 -15.38 1.05 -7.08
C PRO A 40 -14.87 -0.23 -7.73
N GLU A 41 -15.79 -1.06 -8.19
CA GLU A 41 -15.49 -2.19 -9.05
C GLU A 41 -14.98 -1.74 -10.43
N GLY A 42 -14.03 -2.48 -11.00
CA GLY A 42 -13.50 -2.23 -12.35
C GLY A 42 -12.10 -1.62 -12.39
N GLU A 43 -11.70 -1.14 -13.57
CA GLU A 43 -10.42 -0.45 -13.75
C GLU A 43 -10.57 1.05 -13.50
N GLN A 44 -9.71 1.56 -12.62
CA GLN A 44 -9.69 2.97 -12.24
C GLN A 44 -8.27 3.53 -12.38
N GLN A 45 -8.18 4.79 -12.83
CA GLN A 45 -6.93 5.52 -12.79
C GLN A 45 -7.13 6.87 -12.13
N TYR A 46 -6.35 7.13 -11.09
CA TYR A 46 -6.32 8.40 -10.39
C TYR A 46 -4.99 9.09 -10.63
N THR A 47 -5.03 10.36 -11.01
CA THR A 47 -3.85 11.23 -11.08
C THR A 47 -4.04 12.35 -10.06
N ILE A 48 -3.14 12.43 -9.10
CA ILE A 48 -3.21 13.36 -7.96
C ILE A 48 -1.98 14.25 -7.99
N GLU A 49 -2.18 15.54 -8.13
CA GLU A 49 -1.12 16.53 -8.01
C GLU A 49 -1.24 17.27 -6.68
N VAL A 50 -0.21 17.20 -5.85
CA VAL A 50 -0.12 17.97 -4.59
C VAL A 50 0.71 19.20 -4.86
N ARG A 51 0.08 20.39 -4.82
CA ARG A 51 0.77 21.66 -5.11
C ARG A 51 1.78 22.05 -4.05
N SER A 52 2.66 22.95 -4.42
CA SER A 52 3.75 23.41 -3.55
C SER A 52 3.21 23.98 -2.23
N GLY A 53 3.78 23.52 -1.12
CA GLY A 53 3.40 23.95 0.24
C GLY A 53 2.10 23.35 0.77
N VAL A 54 1.41 22.49 0.01
CA VAL A 54 0.15 21.86 0.44
C VAL A 54 0.44 20.62 1.28
N ILE A 55 -0.28 20.48 2.39
CA ILE A 55 -0.30 19.29 3.25
C ILE A 55 -1.68 18.64 3.12
N ALA A 56 -1.75 17.49 2.48
CA ALA A 56 -3.01 16.82 2.19
C ALA A 56 -3.03 15.38 2.67
N THR A 57 -4.22 14.91 3.02
CA THR A 57 -4.48 13.50 3.32
C THR A 57 -5.52 12.97 2.33
N VAL A 58 -5.23 11.82 1.73
CA VAL A 58 -6.18 11.12 0.86
C VAL A 58 -6.41 9.72 1.42
N ARG A 59 -7.65 9.41 1.73
CA ARG A 59 -8.07 8.10 2.19
C ARG A 59 -8.69 7.31 1.05
N PHE A 60 -8.22 6.10 0.84
CA PHE A 60 -8.74 5.14 -0.14
C PHE A 60 -9.47 4.03 0.60
N VAL A 61 -10.73 3.82 0.26
CA VAL A 61 -11.61 2.83 0.89
C VAL A 61 -12.31 2.03 -0.20
N LEU A 62 -12.45 0.72 -0.03
CA LEU A 62 -13.27 -0.07 -0.95
C LEU A 62 -14.75 0.32 -0.82
N ALA A 63 -15.44 0.44 -1.94
CA ALA A 63 -16.90 0.39 -1.94
C ALA A 63 -17.36 -0.99 -1.46
N GLN A 64 -18.60 -1.11 -1.02
CA GLN A 64 -19.11 -2.39 -0.51
C GLN A 64 -19.20 -3.44 -1.62
N GLU A 65 -18.97 -4.71 -1.27
CA GLU A 65 -19.21 -5.89 -2.11
C GLU A 65 -18.47 -5.95 -3.45
N ILE A 66 -17.19 -5.52 -3.49
CA ILE A 66 -16.39 -5.54 -4.71
C ILE A 66 -15.91 -6.97 -5.01
N LEU A 67 -16.19 -7.45 -6.23
CA LEU A 67 -15.64 -8.69 -6.74
C LEU A 67 -14.23 -8.50 -7.29
N TRP A 68 -13.98 -7.40 -8.00
CA TRP A 68 -12.65 -7.10 -8.48
C TRP A 68 -12.46 -5.59 -8.68
N SER A 69 -11.23 -5.13 -8.47
CA SER A 69 -10.82 -3.77 -8.82
C SER A 69 -9.34 -3.74 -9.16
N HIS A 70 -8.99 -2.96 -10.18
CA HIS A 70 -7.61 -2.62 -10.50
C HIS A 70 -7.46 -1.10 -10.49
N VAL A 71 -6.76 -0.58 -9.50
CA VAL A 71 -6.61 0.86 -9.28
C VAL A 71 -5.18 1.28 -9.56
N LYS A 72 -4.99 2.21 -10.48
CA LYS A 72 -3.72 2.87 -10.76
C LYS A 72 -3.74 4.26 -10.16
N ILE A 73 -2.77 4.60 -9.33
CA ILE A 73 -2.68 5.87 -8.63
C ILE A 73 -1.33 6.51 -8.94
N PHE A 74 -1.35 7.63 -9.63
CA PHE A 74 -0.16 8.43 -9.92
C PHE A 74 -0.20 9.70 -9.10
N VAL A 75 0.76 9.85 -8.20
CA VAL A 75 0.88 11.03 -7.35
C VAL A 75 2.09 11.85 -7.77
N THR A 76 1.94 13.15 -7.87
CA THR A 76 3.04 14.10 -8.02
C THR A 76 3.07 15.02 -6.82
N CYS A 77 4.17 15.01 -6.06
CA CYS A 77 4.43 15.90 -4.94
C CYS A 77 5.37 17.03 -5.35
N ASN A 78 4.86 18.27 -5.32
CA ASN A 78 5.64 19.46 -5.67
C ASN A 78 6.42 19.99 -4.45
N LYS A 79 7.19 21.06 -4.63
CA LYS A 79 8.10 21.62 -3.62
C LYS A 79 7.41 21.89 -2.26
N ASN A 80 8.01 21.41 -1.17
CA ASN A 80 7.52 21.54 0.22
C ASN A 80 6.08 20.99 0.41
N SER A 81 5.60 20.11 -0.45
CA SER A 81 4.30 19.48 -0.27
C SER A 81 4.42 18.19 0.56
N HIS A 82 3.34 17.83 1.23
CA HIS A 82 3.25 16.57 1.97
C HIS A 82 1.93 15.89 1.66
N LEU A 83 2.00 14.61 1.23
CA LEU A 83 0.83 13.77 1.07
C LEU A 83 0.85 12.63 2.09
N THR A 84 -0.23 12.50 2.86
CA THR A 84 -0.54 11.27 3.59
C THR A 84 -1.58 10.47 2.79
N GLY A 85 -1.21 9.26 2.37
CA GLY A 85 -2.12 8.30 1.73
C GLY A 85 -2.55 7.22 2.72
N LEU A 86 -3.84 7.02 2.92
CA LEU A 86 -4.40 6.04 3.86
C LEU A 86 -5.20 4.99 3.10
N PHE A 87 -4.82 3.74 3.21
CA PHE A 87 -5.54 2.60 2.61
C PHE A 87 -6.22 1.78 3.70
N ASP A 88 -7.51 1.58 3.55
CA ASP A 88 -8.35 0.77 4.43
C ASP A 88 -9.10 -0.24 3.55
N ILE A 89 -8.49 -1.42 3.39
CA ILE A 89 -8.90 -2.41 2.42
C ILE A 89 -9.28 -3.70 3.13
N GLU A 90 -10.57 -3.82 3.43
CA GLU A 90 -11.14 -5.02 4.02
C GLU A 90 -12.02 -5.76 3.00
N GLY A 91 -11.70 -7.03 2.75
CA GLY A 91 -12.43 -7.85 1.78
C GLY A 91 -12.09 -7.54 0.32
N GLY A 92 -13.09 -7.68 -0.58
CA GLY A 92 -12.90 -7.68 -2.02
C GLY A 92 -12.23 -8.98 -2.51
N LYS A 93 -12.75 -9.60 -3.58
CA LYS A 93 -12.17 -10.88 -4.03
C LYS A 93 -10.83 -10.71 -4.72
N ARG A 94 -10.74 -9.76 -5.66
CA ARG A 94 -9.53 -9.49 -6.44
C ARG A 94 -9.26 -8.00 -6.47
N ILE A 95 -8.34 -7.55 -5.67
CA ILE A 95 -7.97 -6.14 -5.57
C ILE A 95 -6.52 -5.98 -5.99
N THR A 96 -6.28 -5.12 -6.99
CA THR A 96 -4.94 -4.71 -7.37
C THR A 96 -4.80 -3.20 -7.22
N ILE A 97 -3.77 -2.76 -6.52
CA ILE A 97 -3.45 -1.35 -6.33
C ILE A 97 -2.02 -1.11 -6.81
N ASP A 98 -1.88 -0.31 -7.87
CA ASP A 98 -0.61 0.17 -8.39
C ASP A 98 -0.49 1.65 -8.03
N MET A 99 0.40 2.00 -7.11
CA MET A 99 0.61 3.39 -6.71
C MET A 99 2.05 3.81 -6.97
N GLN A 100 2.20 4.91 -7.70
CA GLN A 100 3.48 5.57 -7.91
C GLN A 100 3.43 6.98 -7.36
N CYS A 101 4.38 7.32 -6.49
CA CYS A 101 4.54 8.64 -5.90
C CYS A 101 5.84 9.27 -6.41
N ASP A 102 5.72 10.25 -7.31
CA ASP A 102 6.83 11.04 -7.83
C ASP A 102 7.08 12.27 -6.94
N LEU A 103 8.18 12.29 -6.22
CA LEU A 103 8.63 13.43 -5.41
C LEU A 103 9.43 14.38 -6.28
N LYS A 104 8.71 15.23 -7.05
CA LYS A 104 9.26 16.15 -8.06
C LYS A 104 9.69 17.48 -7.51
N GLY A 105 9.43 17.78 -6.27
CA GLY A 105 9.81 19.03 -5.64
C GLY A 105 10.80 18.82 -4.50
N GLU A 106 11.75 19.74 -4.35
CA GLU A 106 12.63 19.74 -3.17
C GLU A 106 11.82 19.79 -1.88
N ARG A 107 12.19 18.97 -0.88
CA ARG A 107 11.49 18.81 0.42
C ARG A 107 10.03 18.37 0.29
N SER A 108 9.68 17.68 -0.79
CA SER A 108 8.39 17.01 -0.84
C SER A 108 8.42 15.72 -0.03
N GLU A 109 7.27 15.38 0.56
CA GLU A 109 7.13 14.23 1.44
C GLU A 109 5.90 13.41 1.07
N VAL A 110 6.00 12.09 1.21
CA VAL A 110 4.88 11.16 1.09
C VAL A 110 4.92 10.16 2.26
N ASP A 111 3.78 9.94 2.89
CA ASP A 111 3.59 8.95 3.97
C ASP A 111 2.38 8.09 3.63
N ILE A 112 2.62 6.86 3.19
CA ILE A 112 1.58 5.89 2.83
C ILE A 112 1.41 4.89 3.96
N ARG A 113 0.18 4.77 4.45
CA ARG A 113 -0.18 3.80 5.48
C ARG A 113 -1.35 2.96 5.00
N GLY A 114 -1.28 1.66 5.21
CA GLY A 114 -2.35 0.77 4.78
C GLY A 114 -2.60 -0.39 5.71
N VAL A 115 -3.86 -0.73 5.88
CA VAL A 115 -4.29 -2.01 6.44
C VAL A 115 -5.05 -2.80 5.37
N PHE A 116 -4.75 -4.08 5.29
CA PHE A 116 -5.30 -4.99 4.30
C PHE A 116 -5.74 -6.27 5.00
N HIS A 117 -6.98 -6.68 4.78
CA HIS A 117 -7.52 -7.90 5.36
C HIS A 117 -8.18 -8.74 4.28
N GLY A 118 -7.64 -9.94 4.06
CA GLY A 118 -8.14 -10.90 3.09
C GLY A 118 -8.62 -12.18 3.76
N VAL A 119 -9.82 -12.65 3.39
CA VAL A 119 -10.44 -13.86 3.92
C VAL A 119 -10.98 -14.71 2.76
N GLY A 120 -10.97 -16.02 2.91
CA GLY A 120 -11.50 -16.95 1.90
C GLY A 120 -10.63 -17.06 0.67
N ASP A 121 -11.21 -16.87 -0.51
CA ASP A 121 -10.54 -16.90 -1.80
C ASP A 121 -10.08 -15.50 -2.29
N THR A 122 -9.81 -14.60 -1.35
CA THR A 122 -9.35 -13.25 -1.64
C THR A 122 -7.95 -13.24 -2.26
N HIS A 123 -7.73 -12.38 -3.27
CA HIS A 123 -6.45 -12.17 -3.92
C HIS A 123 -6.13 -10.67 -3.98
N HIS A 124 -5.10 -10.24 -3.29
CA HIS A 124 -4.66 -8.85 -3.27
C HIS A 124 -3.28 -8.68 -3.91
N GLY A 125 -3.14 -7.70 -4.79
CA GLY A 125 -1.87 -7.25 -5.36
C GLY A 125 -1.62 -5.78 -5.00
N MET A 126 -0.56 -5.48 -4.28
CA MET A 126 -0.19 -4.12 -3.89
C MET A 126 1.22 -3.80 -4.38
N TYR A 127 1.31 -2.78 -5.23
CA TYR A 127 2.55 -2.33 -5.86
C TYR A 127 2.75 -0.85 -5.55
N PHE A 128 3.72 -0.56 -4.70
CA PHE A 128 4.00 0.79 -4.25
C PHE A 128 5.38 1.24 -4.72
N VAL A 129 5.45 2.43 -5.31
CA VAL A 129 6.69 3.04 -5.75
C VAL A 129 6.83 4.43 -5.13
N THR A 130 7.95 4.71 -4.45
CA THR A 130 8.39 6.06 -4.14
C THR A 130 9.55 6.41 -5.05
N HIS A 131 9.38 7.44 -5.87
CA HIS A 131 10.38 7.89 -6.82
C HIS A 131 10.87 9.28 -6.42
N HIS A 132 12.08 9.34 -5.89
CA HIS A 132 12.73 10.55 -5.42
C HIS A 132 13.55 11.17 -6.53
N MET A 133 13.17 12.38 -6.96
CA MET A 133 13.78 13.07 -8.11
C MET A 133 14.53 14.34 -7.69
N HIS A 134 14.32 14.83 -6.45
CA HIS A 134 14.91 16.06 -5.93
C HIS A 134 15.48 15.86 -4.52
N PRO A 135 16.40 16.74 -4.07
CA PRO A 135 17.03 16.58 -2.75
C PRO A 135 16.08 16.88 -1.58
N ASN A 136 16.46 16.38 -0.41
CA ASN A 136 15.75 16.53 0.87
C ASN A 136 14.31 15.97 0.86
N THR A 137 14.02 15.00 0.02
CA THR A 137 12.69 14.38 -0.06
C THR A 137 12.54 13.24 0.96
N LYS A 138 11.28 12.97 1.38
CA LYS A 138 10.99 11.86 2.28
C LYS A 138 9.88 10.98 1.74
N GLY A 139 10.06 9.66 1.87
CA GLY A 139 9.08 8.67 1.40
C GLY A 139 8.94 7.51 2.37
N ASN A 140 7.80 7.43 3.07
CA ASN A 140 7.52 6.34 3.98
C ASN A 140 6.32 5.54 3.49
N ILE A 141 6.45 4.21 3.48
CA ILE A 141 5.35 3.29 3.23
C ILE A 141 5.30 2.29 4.37
N ALA A 142 4.18 2.20 5.07
CA ALA A 142 3.94 1.27 6.16
C ALA A 142 2.64 0.51 5.94
N ILE A 143 2.75 -0.77 5.63
CA ILE A 143 1.63 -1.65 5.30
C ILE A 143 1.51 -2.73 6.37
N ARG A 144 0.28 -3.03 6.78
CA ARG A 144 -0.05 -4.20 7.58
C ARG A 144 -1.10 -5.04 6.89
N GLY A 145 -0.88 -6.35 6.83
CA GLY A 145 -1.80 -7.29 6.22
C GLY A 145 -2.17 -8.44 7.14
N VAL A 146 -3.43 -8.82 7.18
CA VAL A 146 -3.87 -10.10 7.76
C VAL A 146 -4.56 -10.91 6.69
N TYR A 147 -4.17 -12.17 6.57
CA TYR A 147 -4.70 -13.07 5.54
C TYR A 147 -5.08 -14.40 6.19
N GLU A 148 -6.30 -14.85 5.87
CA GLU A 148 -6.93 -16.01 6.50
C GLU A 148 -7.45 -17.00 5.45
N GLN A 149 -7.62 -18.25 5.86
CA GLN A 149 -8.13 -19.35 5.05
C GLN A 149 -7.23 -19.60 3.82
N THR A 150 -7.75 -19.47 2.60
CA THR A 150 -6.99 -19.70 1.36
C THR A 150 -6.58 -18.41 0.64
N SER A 151 -6.71 -17.28 1.33
CA SER A 151 -6.42 -15.96 0.76
C SER A 151 -4.96 -15.79 0.35
N ARG A 152 -4.71 -14.96 -0.63
CA ARG A 152 -3.38 -14.73 -1.20
C ARG A 152 -3.11 -13.24 -1.37
N ALA A 153 -1.85 -12.85 -1.17
CA ALA A 153 -1.43 -11.49 -1.52
C ALA A 153 0.00 -11.43 -2.04
N VAL A 154 0.26 -10.38 -2.82
CA VAL A 154 1.60 -9.98 -3.24
C VAL A 154 1.79 -8.51 -2.86
N PHE A 155 2.87 -8.22 -2.11
CA PHE A 155 3.28 -6.87 -1.78
C PHE A 155 4.60 -6.56 -2.46
N THR A 156 4.64 -5.54 -3.30
CA THR A 156 5.87 -5.06 -3.93
C THR A 156 6.10 -3.61 -3.52
N GLY A 157 7.30 -3.30 -3.06
CA GLY A 157 7.71 -1.95 -2.72
C GLY A 157 8.99 -1.58 -3.44
N LEU A 158 8.99 -0.51 -4.22
CA LEU A 158 10.19 0.03 -4.85
C LEU A 158 10.49 1.43 -4.30
N ILE A 159 11.68 1.60 -3.76
CA ILE A 159 12.25 2.92 -3.46
C ILE A 159 13.26 3.22 -4.56
N LYS A 160 12.94 4.23 -5.38
CA LYS A 160 13.82 4.71 -6.45
C LYS A 160 14.34 6.09 -6.11
N ILE A 161 15.67 6.27 -6.12
CA ILE A 161 16.34 7.53 -5.77
C ILE A 161 17.29 7.92 -6.91
N GLU A 162 16.94 8.98 -7.62
CA GLU A 162 17.77 9.53 -8.69
C GLU A 162 19.05 10.16 -8.13
N LYS A 163 20.08 10.31 -8.97
CA LYS A 163 21.38 10.83 -8.60
C LYS A 163 21.34 12.20 -7.92
N GLU A 164 20.46 13.08 -8.37
CA GLU A 164 20.27 14.43 -7.84
C GLU A 164 19.49 14.47 -6.53
N ALA A 165 18.79 13.39 -6.17
CA ALA A 165 17.95 13.31 -4.97
C ALA A 165 18.77 13.05 -3.70
N GLN A 166 19.77 13.91 -3.45
CA GLN A 166 20.62 13.83 -2.26
C GLN A 166 19.85 14.16 -0.97
N LYS A 167 20.28 13.61 0.17
CA LYS A 167 19.64 13.77 1.48
C LYS A 167 18.18 13.27 1.54
N THR A 168 17.87 12.32 0.67
CA THR A 168 16.61 11.58 0.73
C THR A 168 16.58 10.68 1.96
N ASP A 169 15.40 10.59 2.59
CA ASP A 169 15.10 9.65 3.67
C ASP A 169 13.87 8.83 3.26
N SER A 170 14.03 7.52 3.04
CA SER A 170 12.93 6.69 2.55
C SER A 170 12.91 5.32 3.19
N TYR A 171 11.71 4.86 3.56
CA TYR A 171 11.51 3.60 4.23
C TYR A 171 10.26 2.87 3.71
N PHE A 172 10.41 1.58 3.42
CA PHE A 172 9.30 0.68 3.12
C PHE A 172 9.18 -0.39 4.18
N ARG A 173 8.02 -0.51 4.82
CA ARG A 173 7.72 -1.54 5.80
C ARG A 173 6.46 -2.30 5.43
N ASN A 174 6.55 -3.63 5.47
CA ASN A 174 5.41 -4.51 5.29
C ASN A 174 5.41 -5.59 6.38
N ASP A 175 4.39 -5.57 7.23
CA ASP A 175 4.18 -6.57 8.28
C ASP A 175 2.92 -7.38 7.96
N VAL A 176 3.04 -8.70 7.87
CA VAL A 176 1.94 -9.60 7.52
C VAL A 176 1.77 -10.70 8.54
N LEU A 177 0.53 -10.94 8.95
CA LEU A 177 0.12 -12.06 9.78
C LEU A 177 -0.76 -13.03 8.99
N LEU A 178 -0.38 -14.30 8.99
CA LEU A 178 -1.06 -15.37 8.27
C LEU A 178 -1.78 -16.30 9.24
N PHE A 179 -2.97 -16.68 8.86
CA PHE A 179 -3.73 -17.77 9.46
C PHE A 179 -3.98 -18.86 8.42
N ASP A 180 -4.26 -20.06 8.89
CA ASP A 180 -4.65 -21.20 8.08
C ASP A 180 -3.69 -21.47 6.91
N ASP A 181 -4.23 -21.61 5.67
CA ASP A 181 -3.46 -21.87 4.44
C ASP A 181 -3.18 -20.60 3.62
N ALA A 182 -3.34 -19.41 4.23
CA ALA A 182 -3.06 -18.16 3.54
C ALA A 182 -1.59 -18.05 3.10
N LEU A 183 -1.38 -17.42 1.94
CA LEU A 183 -0.05 -17.26 1.34
C LEU A 183 0.18 -15.80 0.96
N VAL A 184 1.33 -15.26 1.36
CA VAL A 184 1.73 -13.90 1.00
C VAL A 184 3.18 -13.89 0.53
N GLU A 185 3.42 -13.18 -0.56
CA GLU A 185 4.75 -12.89 -1.09
C GLU A 185 5.05 -11.39 -0.91
N SER A 186 6.26 -11.08 -0.44
CA SER A 186 6.73 -9.69 -0.24
C SER A 186 8.04 -9.48 -0.98
N LEU A 187 8.07 -8.50 -1.89
CA LEU A 187 9.18 -8.24 -2.80
C LEU A 187 9.62 -6.77 -2.72
N PRO A 188 10.29 -6.36 -1.64
CA PRO A 188 10.83 -5.00 -1.56
C PRO A 188 12.10 -4.86 -2.40
N THR A 189 12.25 -3.72 -3.08
CA THR A 189 13.38 -3.41 -3.97
C THR A 189 13.89 -1.99 -3.74
N LEU A 190 15.20 -1.78 -3.90
CA LEU A 190 15.86 -0.48 -3.84
C LEU A 190 16.63 -0.23 -5.15
N GLU A 191 16.40 0.92 -5.75
CA GLU A 191 17.17 1.44 -6.89
C GLU A 191 17.74 2.82 -6.49
N ILE A 192 19.03 2.88 -6.13
CA ILE A 192 19.65 4.06 -5.55
C ILE A 192 20.85 4.48 -6.38
N GLU A 193 20.77 5.69 -6.96
CA GLU A 193 21.87 6.32 -7.70
C GLU A 193 22.57 7.42 -6.89
N ALA A 194 21.92 7.96 -5.85
CA ALA A 194 22.49 9.00 -4.99
C ALA A 194 23.38 8.41 -3.89
N ASN A 195 24.37 9.19 -3.42
CA ASN A 195 25.35 8.74 -2.43
C ASN A 195 25.01 9.13 -0.99
N ASN A 196 24.37 10.28 -0.78
CA ASN A 196 24.05 10.80 0.55
C ASN A 196 22.56 10.63 0.83
N VAL A 197 22.15 9.42 1.19
CA VAL A 197 20.74 9.08 1.44
C VAL A 197 20.60 8.10 2.61
N LYS A 198 19.41 8.06 3.17
CA LYS A 198 18.95 6.99 4.05
C LYS A 198 17.82 6.26 3.33
N ALA A 199 18.05 5.02 2.96
CA ALA A 199 17.04 4.20 2.33
C ALA A 199 17.11 2.78 2.87
N SER A 200 15.97 2.26 3.30
CA SER A 200 15.88 0.90 3.81
C SER A 200 14.49 0.32 3.65
N HIS A 201 14.41 -0.98 3.73
CA HIS A 201 13.16 -1.69 3.78
C HIS A 201 13.14 -2.75 4.88
N SER A 202 11.95 -3.10 5.35
CA SER A 202 11.72 -4.30 6.16
C SER A 202 10.44 -5.00 5.71
N SER A 203 10.48 -6.33 5.73
CA SER A 203 9.30 -7.15 5.49
C SER A 203 9.28 -8.27 6.52
N THR A 204 8.16 -8.41 7.20
CA THR A 204 7.92 -9.48 8.17
C THR A 204 6.67 -10.23 7.78
N THR A 205 6.79 -11.52 7.56
CA THR A 205 5.65 -12.42 7.38
C THR A 205 5.72 -13.48 8.46
N SER A 206 4.71 -13.51 9.31
CA SER A 206 4.60 -14.51 10.38
C SER A 206 3.28 -15.26 10.28
N ARG A 207 3.32 -16.53 10.62
CA ARG A 207 2.11 -17.34 10.79
C ARG A 207 1.69 -17.32 12.25
N MET A 208 0.38 -17.28 12.47
CA MET A 208 -0.16 -17.32 13.82
C MET A 208 0.31 -18.56 14.57
N ASN A 209 0.76 -18.37 15.81
CA ASN A 209 1.19 -19.46 16.68
C ASN A 209 0.00 -20.03 17.44
N ASP A 210 -0.24 -21.33 17.29
CA ASP A 210 -1.33 -22.05 17.96
C ASP A 210 -1.22 -22.00 19.49
N ASP A 211 -0.01 -21.90 20.06
CA ASP A 211 0.20 -21.77 21.50
C ASP A 211 -0.39 -20.46 22.05
N GLN A 212 -0.33 -19.38 21.28
CA GLN A 212 -0.94 -18.11 21.69
C GLN A 212 -2.47 -18.21 21.69
N LEU A 213 -3.05 -18.85 20.68
CA LEU A 213 -4.50 -19.11 20.65
C LEU A 213 -4.91 -20.01 21.81
N PHE A 214 -4.18 -21.09 22.04
CA PHE A 214 -4.44 -22.00 23.15
C PHE A 214 -4.37 -21.29 24.52
N TYR A 215 -3.36 -20.44 24.73
CA TYR A 215 -3.25 -19.67 25.96
C TYR A 215 -4.48 -18.77 26.19
N MET A 216 -4.94 -18.05 25.16
CA MET A 216 -6.13 -17.20 25.27
C MET A 216 -7.40 -18.02 25.56
N GLN A 217 -7.54 -19.19 24.93
CA GLN A 217 -8.66 -20.09 25.17
C GLN A 217 -8.63 -20.66 26.60
N SER A 218 -7.46 -20.97 27.12
CA SER A 218 -7.32 -21.43 28.52
C SER A 218 -7.72 -20.37 29.56
N ARG A 219 -7.78 -19.09 29.14
CA ARG A 219 -8.29 -17.96 29.94
C ARG A 219 -9.77 -17.67 29.71
N GLY A 220 -10.49 -18.57 29.02
CA GLY A 220 -11.93 -18.45 28.80
C GLY A 220 -12.34 -17.62 27.59
N ILE A 221 -11.38 -17.21 26.71
CA ILE A 221 -11.70 -16.53 25.47
C ILE A 221 -12.03 -17.60 24.41
N SER A 222 -13.14 -17.45 23.70
CA SER A 222 -13.48 -18.38 22.61
C SER A 222 -12.41 -18.35 21.50
N ALA A 223 -12.26 -19.43 20.74
CA ALA A 223 -11.30 -19.49 19.64
C ALA A 223 -11.47 -18.32 18.66
N GLN A 224 -12.72 -18.02 18.26
CA GLN A 224 -13.02 -16.89 17.39
C GLN A 224 -12.70 -15.55 18.05
N GLY A 225 -13.07 -15.38 19.33
CA GLY A 225 -12.75 -14.14 20.06
C GLY A 225 -11.26 -13.89 20.23
N ALA A 226 -10.45 -14.95 20.43
CA ALA A 226 -9.00 -14.86 20.48
C ALA A 226 -8.43 -14.41 19.13
N ARG A 227 -8.90 -15.02 18.03
CA ARG A 227 -8.52 -14.68 16.66
C ARG A 227 -8.84 -13.22 16.36
N ASP A 228 -10.07 -12.77 16.61
CA ASP A 228 -10.51 -11.39 16.37
C ASP A 228 -9.68 -10.36 17.15
N LEU A 229 -9.33 -10.67 18.41
CA LEU A 229 -8.50 -9.79 19.23
C LEU A 229 -7.08 -9.64 18.66
N ILE A 230 -6.50 -10.75 18.20
CA ILE A 230 -5.16 -10.74 17.60
C ILE A 230 -5.19 -9.95 16.29
N ILE A 231 -6.17 -10.20 15.41
CA ILE A 231 -6.33 -9.48 14.14
C ILE A 231 -6.47 -7.98 14.39
N LYS A 232 -7.38 -7.58 15.27
CA LYS A 232 -7.59 -6.17 15.63
C LYS A 232 -6.35 -5.53 16.24
N GLY A 233 -5.62 -6.27 17.09
CA GLY A 233 -4.38 -5.79 17.69
C GLY A 233 -3.26 -5.61 16.67
N PHE A 234 -3.15 -6.52 15.70
CA PHE A 234 -2.12 -6.48 14.67
C PHE A 234 -2.38 -5.39 13.62
N LEU A 235 -3.58 -5.31 13.08
CA LEU A 235 -3.94 -4.27 12.10
C LEU A 235 -3.90 -2.88 12.75
N GLY A 236 -4.36 -2.77 14.01
CA GLY A 236 -4.48 -1.50 14.69
C GLY A 236 -5.53 -0.59 14.03
N LYS A 237 -5.60 0.66 14.50
CA LYS A 237 -6.34 1.71 13.78
C LYS A 237 -5.35 2.43 12.85
N ILE A 238 -5.76 2.69 11.60
CA ILE A 238 -5.04 3.68 10.79
C ILE A 238 -5.21 5.02 11.50
N PRO A 239 -4.13 5.69 11.94
CA PRO A 239 -4.26 6.99 12.56
C PRO A 239 -4.95 7.93 11.53
N THR A 240 -6.17 8.31 11.82
CA THR A 240 -6.80 9.45 11.16
C THR A 240 -6.09 10.68 11.72
N GLY A 241 -5.18 11.25 10.95
CA GLY A 241 -4.46 12.46 11.29
C GLY A 241 -5.39 13.66 11.48
#